data_aa36c1c6faf26e0ca246827ab5954eef
#
_entry.id   aa36c1c6faf26e0ca246827ab5954eef
#
_cell.length_a   1.000
_cell.length_b   1.000
_cell.length_c   1.000
_cell.angle_alpha   90.00
_cell.angle_beta   90.00
_cell.angle_gamma   90.00
#
_symmetry.space_group_name_H-M   'P 1'
#
loop_
_entity.id
_entity.type
_entity.pdbx_description
1 polymer ?
#
loop_
_entity_poly.entity_id
_entity_poly.type
_entity_poly.pdbx_seq_one_letter_code
_entity_poly.pdbx_strand_id
1 'polypeptide(L)'
;ATNDNEWIANITTYIRNSFGNKADPTRANHVGKIRQDYKSRKEPWTQAELETLFPPVLANRRSWKLTASDNAQELKGCVDGDPKSRYTTGASMKAGMWVQVEFPKNSQISGVTLDARGSDGDYPRNYEVEVSVDGKKWSKPVAQGKGKDPLTKIKFKPTEAKFVRITQTGKHSLFWSIHELSINGKEL
;
A
#
# COMPACT_ATOMS: atom_id res chain seq x y z
N ALA A 1 -4.47 34.29 16.58
CA ALA A 1 -4.33 33.81 15.21
C ALA A 1 -5.15 32.52 15.10
N THR A 2 -6.17 32.54 14.30
CA THR A 2 -6.97 31.35 14.02
C THR A 2 -6.13 30.46 13.09
N ASN A 3 -5.74 29.29 13.55
CA ASN A 3 -5.14 28.26 12.72
C ASN A 3 -6.22 27.78 11.74
N ASP A 4 -6.45 28.53 10.66
CA ASP A 4 -7.40 28.15 9.63
C ASP A 4 -6.90 26.95 8.79
N ASN A 5 -7.75 26.43 7.94
CA ASN A 5 -7.42 25.24 7.15
C ASN A 5 -6.27 25.49 6.16
N GLU A 6 -6.16 26.71 5.66
CA GLU A 6 -5.13 27.09 4.70
C GLU A 6 -3.77 27.19 5.38
N TRP A 7 -3.70 27.83 6.55
CA TRP A 7 -2.48 27.90 7.34
C TRP A 7 -1.97 26.51 7.74
N ILE A 8 -2.85 25.61 8.20
CA ILE A 8 -2.49 24.24 8.54
C ILE A 8 -2.00 23.49 7.30
N ALA A 9 -2.68 23.64 6.16
CA ALA A 9 -2.29 23.02 4.90
C ALA A 9 -0.89 23.49 4.46
N ASN A 10 -0.60 24.79 4.56
CA ASN A 10 0.69 25.36 4.17
C ASN A 10 1.83 24.85 5.06
N ILE A 11 1.65 24.86 6.39
CA ILE A 11 2.66 24.32 7.32
C ILE A 11 2.88 22.82 7.10
N THR A 12 1.79 22.07 6.96
CA THR A 12 1.90 20.63 6.70
C THR A 12 2.61 20.36 5.38
N THR A 13 2.33 21.14 4.34
CA THR A 13 3.01 21.06 3.05
C THR A 13 4.50 21.37 3.20
N TYR A 14 4.85 22.40 3.96
CA TYR A 14 6.24 22.74 4.23
C TYR A 14 6.99 21.56 4.90
N ILE A 15 6.44 21.02 5.98
CA ILE A 15 7.06 19.88 6.71
C ILE A 15 7.20 18.65 5.77
N ARG A 16 6.19 18.37 4.96
CA ARG A 16 6.16 17.24 4.02
C ARG A 16 7.14 17.37 2.86
N ASN A 17 7.68 18.55 2.60
CA ASN A 17 8.63 18.84 1.52
C ASN A 17 9.97 19.40 2.03
N SER A 18 10.19 19.39 3.35
CA SER A 18 11.43 19.83 3.99
C SER A 18 12.13 18.65 4.67
N PHE A 19 13.35 18.86 5.14
CA PHE A 19 14.12 17.86 5.90
C PHE A 19 14.34 16.52 5.15
N GLY A 20 14.44 16.58 3.82
CA GLY A 20 14.61 15.39 2.98
C GLY A 20 13.30 14.69 2.59
N ASN A 21 12.16 15.14 3.06
CA ASN A 21 10.85 14.62 2.68
C ASN A 21 10.45 15.11 1.28
N LYS A 22 9.76 14.23 0.53
CA LYS A 22 9.16 14.56 -0.79
C LYS A 22 7.77 13.93 -0.85
N ALA A 23 6.73 14.71 -0.51
CA ALA A 23 5.36 14.23 -0.49
C ALA A 23 4.40 15.27 -1.07
N ASP A 24 3.21 14.83 -1.53
CA ASP A 24 2.20 15.71 -2.11
C ASP A 24 1.80 16.83 -1.15
N PRO A 25 1.49 18.03 -1.67
CA PRO A 25 0.98 19.13 -0.86
C PRO A 25 -0.30 18.77 -0.13
N THR A 26 -0.44 19.24 1.09
CA THR A 26 -1.72 19.20 1.83
C THR A 26 -2.61 20.32 1.32
N ARG A 27 -3.91 20.05 1.14
CA ARG A 27 -4.89 21.03 0.68
C ARG A 27 -5.83 21.45 1.80
N ALA A 28 -6.27 22.71 1.81
CA ALA A 28 -7.15 23.26 2.82
C ALA A 28 -8.48 22.51 2.98
N ASN A 29 -9.07 22.05 1.87
CA ASN A 29 -10.29 21.24 1.91
C ASN A 29 -10.08 19.88 2.58
N HIS A 30 -8.91 19.26 2.45
CA HIS A 30 -8.56 18.02 3.15
C HIS A 30 -8.44 18.26 4.66
N VAL A 31 -7.78 19.36 5.06
CA VAL A 31 -7.72 19.77 6.47
C VAL A 31 -9.13 20.00 7.02
N GLY A 32 -9.99 20.72 6.28
CA GLY A 32 -11.38 20.99 6.67
C GLY A 32 -12.19 19.73 6.89
N LYS A 33 -12.03 18.74 6.01
CA LYS A 33 -12.69 17.42 6.13
C LYS A 33 -12.25 16.70 7.41
N ILE A 34 -10.94 16.59 7.66
CA ILE A 34 -10.41 15.95 8.87
C ILE A 34 -10.94 16.64 10.13
N ARG A 35 -10.94 17.97 10.16
CA ARG A 35 -11.49 18.72 11.30
C ARG A 35 -12.97 18.45 11.52
N GLN A 36 -13.74 18.31 10.45
CA GLN A 36 -15.15 17.96 10.55
C GLN A 36 -15.36 16.52 11.03
N ASP A 37 -14.60 15.57 10.49
CA ASP A 37 -14.70 14.15 10.84
C ASP A 37 -14.39 13.90 12.32
N TYR A 38 -13.50 14.71 12.93
CA TYR A 38 -13.07 14.59 14.33
C TYR A 38 -13.51 15.78 15.22
N LYS A 39 -14.50 16.52 14.81
CA LYS A 39 -14.99 17.73 15.50
C LYS A 39 -15.38 17.50 16.97
N SER A 40 -15.90 16.33 17.31
CA SER A 40 -16.31 15.98 18.67
C SER A 40 -15.17 15.55 19.57
N ARG A 41 -13.97 15.30 18.99
CA ARG A 41 -12.82 14.85 19.77
C ARG A 41 -12.24 16.01 20.58
N LYS A 42 -12.08 15.80 21.89
CA LYS A 42 -11.48 16.77 22.82
C LYS A 42 -10.10 16.31 23.33
N GLU A 43 -9.87 15.01 23.35
CA GLU A 43 -8.64 14.43 23.85
C GLU A 43 -7.54 14.35 22.79
N PRO A 44 -6.26 14.50 23.17
CA PRO A 44 -5.13 14.28 22.29
C PRO A 44 -5.15 12.86 21.70
N TRP A 45 -4.58 12.71 20.52
CA TRP A 45 -4.38 11.40 19.92
C TRP A 45 -3.29 10.62 20.65
N THR A 46 -3.58 9.40 21.02
CA THR A 46 -2.56 8.45 21.47
C THR A 46 -1.85 7.83 20.26
N GLN A 47 -0.62 7.36 20.46
CA GLN A 47 0.12 6.66 19.43
C GLN A 47 -0.66 5.42 18.92
N ALA A 48 -1.25 4.64 19.81
CA ALA A 48 -2.02 3.45 19.46
C ALA A 48 -3.24 3.76 18.58
N GLU A 49 -3.94 4.86 18.86
CA GLU A 49 -5.05 5.32 18.01
C GLU A 49 -4.56 5.74 16.62
N LEU A 50 -3.45 6.49 16.56
CA LEU A 50 -2.87 6.91 15.28
C LEU A 50 -2.39 5.71 14.46
N GLU A 51 -1.76 4.74 15.07
CA GLU A 51 -1.32 3.49 14.40
C GLU A 51 -2.51 2.67 13.89
N THR A 52 -3.66 2.73 14.58
CA THR A 52 -4.89 2.08 14.12
C THR A 52 -5.48 2.78 12.88
N LEU A 53 -5.49 4.11 12.87
CA LEU A 53 -6.03 4.91 11.77
C LEU A 53 -5.08 4.96 10.57
N PHE A 54 -3.79 5.02 10.85
CA PHE A 54 -2.69 5.15 9.90
C PHE A 54 -1.63 4.09 10.19
N PRO A 55 -1.93 2.81 9.93
CA PRO A 55 -0.97 1.73 10.20
C PRO A 55 0.36 2.03 9.51
N PRO A 56 1.50 1.88 10.21
CA PRO A 56 2.80 2.12 9.62
C PRO A 56 3.05 1.17 8.44
N VAL A 57 3.92 1.56 7.54
CA VAL A 57 4.42 0.67 6.50
C VAL A 57 5.50 -0.23 7.12
N LEU A 58 5.42 -1.54 6.89
CA LEU A 58 6.45 -2.48 7.31
C LEU A 58 7.80 -2.09 6.72
N ALA A 59 8.79 -1.95 7.59
CA ALA A 59 10.16 -1.61 7.23
C ALA A 59 10.89 -2.80 6.57
N ASN A 60 12.15 -2.57 6.17
CA ASN A 60 13.05 -3.62 5.68
C ASN A 60 12.51 -4.47 4.51
N ARG A 61 11.78 -3.85 3.59
CA ARG A 61 11.18 -4.52 2.42
C ARG A 61 12.17 -5.38 1.62
N ARG A 62 13.46 -5.00 1.62
CA ARG A 62 14.54 -5.77 0.96
C ARG A 62 14.80 -7.14 1.59
N SER A 63 14.36 -7.37 2.83
CA SER A 63 14.44 -8.67 3.51
C SER A 63 13.27 -9.60 3.18
N TRP A 64 12.25 -9.10 2.47
CA TRP A 64 11.11 -9.92 2.07
C TRP A 64 11.52 -10.90 0.97
N LYS A 65 11.01 -12.12 1.07
CA LYS A 65 11.12 -13.09 0.00
C LYS A 65 9.90 -12.97 -0.91
N LEU A 66 10.16 -12.69 -2.17
CA LEU A 66 9.13 -12.43 -3.17
C LEU A 66 9.05 -13.56 -4.17
N THR A 67 7.84 -13.94 -4.54
CA THR A 67 7.55 -14.89 -5.62
C THR A 67 6.38 -14.38 -6.45
N ALA A 68 6.30 -14.78 -7.70
CA ALA A 68 5.21 -14.41 -8.60
C ALA A 68 4.90 -15.55 -9.58
N SER A 69 3.71 -15.51 -10.17
CA SER A 69 3.32 -16.44 -11.25
C SER A 69 4.09 -16.20 -12.54
N ASP A 70 4.48 -14.95 -12.79
CA ASP A 70 5.09 -14.51 -14.04
C ASP A 70 6.28 -13.62 -13.74
N ASN A 71 7.32 -13.68 -14.54
CA ASN A 71 8.48 -12.77 -14.54
C ASN A 71 9.12 -12.53 -13.15
N ALA A 72 9.22 -13.56 -12.31
CA ALA A 72 9.64 -13.45 -10.91
C ALA A 72 11.04 -12.86 -10.70
N GLN A 73 11.90 -12.87 -11.71
CA GLN A 73 13.25 -12.29 -11.65
C GLN A 73 13.25 -10.76 -11.47
N GLU A 74 12.18 -10.07 -11.85
CA GLU A 74 12.06 -8.61 -11.73
C GLU A 74 11.45 -8.13 -10.39
N LEU A 75 11.01 -9.07 -9.52
CA LEU A 75 10.30 -8.72 -8.27
C LEU A 75 11.08 -7.80 -7.33
N LYS A 76 12.41 -7.84 -7.36
CA LYS A 76 13.23 -6.96 -6.52
C LYS A 76 12.99 -5.48 -6.83
N GLY A 77 12.65 -5.15 -8.06
CA GLY A 77 12.38 -3.78 -8.48
C GLY A 77 11.12 -3.16 -7.87
N CYS A 78 10.23 -3.95 -7.24
CA CYS A 78 9.06 -3.38 -6.59
C CYS A 78 9.21 -3.15 -5.06
N VAL A 79 10.40 -3.39 -4.49
CA VAL A 79 10.67 -3.21 -3.04
C VAL A 79 12.02 -2.54 -2.75
N ASP A 80 12.72 -2.07 -3.75
CA ASP A 80 14.08 -1.52 -3.62
C ASP A 80 14.11 -0.03 -3.24
N GLY A 81 12.97 0.66 -3.34
CA GLY A 81 12.81 2.08 -3.03
C GLY A 81 13.20 3.00 -4.20
N ASP A 82 13.47 2.47 -5.39
CA ASP A 82 13.69 3.25 -6.60
C ASP A 82 12.41 3.28 -7.44
N PRO A 83 11.71 4.42 -7.57
CA PRO A 83 10.48 4.51 -8.36
C PRO A 83 10.68 4.31 -9.87
N LYS A 84 11.93 4.22 -10.33
CA LYS A 84 12.24 3.95 -11.74
C LYS A 84 12.32 2.46 -12.04
N SER A 85 12.66 1.63 -11.07
CA SER A 85 12.60 0.18 -11.18
C SER A 85 11.17 -0.32 -11.01
N ARG A 86 10.88 -1.53 -11.45
CA ARG A 86 9.56 -2.14 -11.30
C ARG A 86 9.60 -3.65 -11.46
N TYR A 87 8.60 -4.29 -10.92
CA TYR A 87 8.13 -5.59 -11.40
C TYR A 87 7.11 -5.38 -12.52
N THR A 88 7.14 -6.21 -13.55
CA THR A 88 6.08 -6.30 -14.55
C THR A 88 5.83 -7.75 -14.94
N THR A 89 4.58 -8.09 -15.24
CA THR A 89 4.24 -9.46 -15.71
C THR A 89 4.87 -9.79 -17.05
N GLY A 90 5.32 -8.80 -17.84
CA GLY A 90 5.89 -9.03 -19.19
C GLY A 90 4.88 -9.57 -20.20
N ALA A 91 3.61 -9.71 -19.81
CA ALA A 91 2.51 -10.19 -20.63
C ALA A 91 1.20 -9.48 -20.25
N SER A 92 0.24 -9.47 -21.18
CA SER A 92 -1.11 -8.92 -20.95
C SER A 92 -1.77 -9.53 -19.73
N MET A 93 -2.48 -8.70 -18.95
CA MET A 93 -3.16 -9.14 -17.72
C MET A 93 -4.14 -10.28 -17.98
N LYS A 94 -3.96 -11.36 -17.21
CA LYS A 94 -4.86 -12.51 -17.16
C LYS A 94 -5.30 -12.72 -15.71
N ALA A 95 -6.52 -13.17 -15.52
CA ALA A 95 -6.97 -13.61 -14.20
C ALA A 95 -6.08 -14.75 -13.69
N GLY A 96 -5.70 -14.67 -12.41
CA GLY A 96 -4.86 -15.67 -11.77
C GLY A 96 -3.35 -15.33 -11.75
N MET A 97 -2.90 -14.22 -12.36
CA MET A 97 -1.57 -13.70 -12.14
C MET A 97 -1.42 -13.21 -10.69
N TRP A 98 -0.34 -13.54 -10.01
CA TRP A 98 -0.15 -13.20 -8.60
C TRP A 98 1.28 -12.79 -8.26
N VAL A 99 1.37 -11.98 -7.22
CA VAL A 99 2.61 -11.64 -6.50
C VAL A 99 2.43 -12.05 -5.04
N GLN A 100 3.44 -12.66 -4.45
CA GLN A 100 3.44 -13.12 -3.07
C GLN A 100 4.65 -12.59 -2.31
N VAL A 101 4.41 -12.17 -1.09
CA VAL A 101 5.41 -11.74 -0.11
C VAL A 101 5.46 -12.75 1.02
N GLU A 102 6.67 -13.20 1.40
CA GLU A 102 6.97 -13.87 2.65
C GLU A 102 7.75 -12.92 3.55
N PHE A 103 7.23 -12.62 4.73
CA PHE A 103 7.92 -11.82 5.74
C PHE A 103 8.93 -12.66 6.53
N PRO A 104 10.01 -12.06 7.04
CA PRO A 104 10.95 -12.76 7.92
C PRO A 104 10.28 -13.30 9.19
N LYS A 105 9.29 -12.55 9.72
CA LYS A 105 8.53 -12.88 10.94
C LYS A 105 7.03 -12.77 10.68
N ASN A 106 6.23 -13.37 11.57
CA ASN A 106 4.80 -13.08 11.60
C ASN A 106 4.60 -11.59 11.85
N SER A 107 3.61 -11.04 11.17
CA SER A 107 3.26 -9.62 11.24
C SER A 107 1.75 -9.48 11.30
N GLN A 108 1.26 -8.48 12.00
CA GLN A 108 -0.13 -8.06 11.92
C GLN A 108 -0.26 -7.05 10.79
N ILE A 109 -0.89 -7.43 9.69
CA ILE A 109 -1.01 -6.59 8.49
C ILE A 109 -2.45 -6.12 8.29
N SER A 110 -2.63 -4.94 7.70
CA SER A 110 -3.94 -4.30 7.53
C SER A 110 -4.12 -3.60 6.18
N GLY A 111 -3.13 -3.66 5.30
CA GLY A 111 -3.25 -3.04 4.00
C GLY A 111 -2.08 -3.32 3.08
N VAL A 112 -2.35 -3.12 1.78
CA VAL A 112 -1.37 -3.23 0.70
C VAL A 112 -1.53 -2.01 -0.20
N THR A 113 -0.42 -1.44 -0.63
CA THR A 113 -0.40 -0.41 -1.67
C THR A 113 0.43 -0.91 -2.84
N LEU A 114 -0.17 -0.90 -4.02
CA LEU A 114 0.47 -1.17 -5.30
C LEU A 114 0.60 0.16 -6.04
N ASP A 115 1.83 0.58 -6.30
CA ASP A 115 2.13 1.82 -7.00
C ASP A 115 2.56 1.49 -8.44
N ALA A 116 1.79 1.96 -9.40
CA ALA A 116 2.07 1.81 -10.83
C ALA A 116 2.53 3.12 -11.48
N ARG A 117 2.86 4.16 -10.69
CA ARG A 117 3.33 5.45 -11.23
C ARG A 117 4.59 5.26 -12.05
N GLY A 118 4.57 5.74 -13.29
CA GLY A 118 5.62 5.50 -14.29
C GLY A 118 5.28 4.41 -15.30
N SER A 119 4.17 3.68 -15.08
CA SER A 119 3.59 2.73 -16.04
C SER A 119 2.08 2.92 -16.06
N ASP A 120 1.63 4.07 -16.59
CA ASP A 120 0.24 4.46 -16.60
C ASP A 120 -0.65 3.38 -17.25
N GLY A 121 -1.72 3.03 -16.55
CA GLY A 121 -2.62 1.98 -16.97
C GLY A 121 -2.23 0.56 -16.57
N ASP A 122 -1.04 0.30 -16.02
CA ASP A 122 -0.56 -1.05 -15.66
C ASP A 122 -1.03 -1.54 -14.27
N TYR A 123 -2.06 -0.94 -13.69
CA TYR A 123 -2.65 -1.33 -12.42
C TYR A 123 -3.55 -2.58 -12.55
N PRO A 124 -3.72 -3.40 -11.50
CA PRO A 124 -4.58 -4.59 -11.56
C PRO A 124 -6.04 -4.19 -11.78
N ARG A 125 -6.74 -4.77 -12.76
CA ARG A 125 -8.13 -4.40 -13.05
C ARG A 125 -9.08 -4.84 -11.94
N ASN A 126 -8.87 -6.04 -11.44
CA ASN A 126 -9.49 -6.54 -10.22
C ASN A 126 -8.42 -7.27 -9.41
N TYR A 127 -8.62 -7.34 -8.11
CA TYR A 127 -7.68 -8.03 -7.22
C TYR A 127 -8.40 -8.80 -6.12
N GLU A 128 -7.70 -9.80 -5.62
CA GLU A 128 -7.94 -10.48 -4.35
C GLU A 128 -6.65 -10.49 -3.53
N VAL A 129 -6.78 -10.37 -2.22
CA VAL A 129 -5.67 -10.48 -1.27
C VAL A 129 -5.97 -11.60 -0.30
N GLU A 130 -5.07 -12.55 -0.21
CA GLU A 130 -5.13 -13.68 0.71
C GLU A 130 -3.90 -13.66 1.61
N VAL A 131 -4.03 -14.20 2.80
CA VAL A 131 -2.95 -14.28 3.79
C VAL A 131 -2.78 -15.69 4.31
N SER A 132 -1.57 -15.99 4.80
CA SER A 132 -1.23 -17.26 5.40
C SER A 132 -0.17 -17.07 6.48
N VAL A 133 -0.16 -17.92 7.50
CA VAL A 133 0.90 -17.98 8.51
C VAL A 133 1.95 -19.06 8.20
N ASP A 134 1.63 -20.04 7.38
CA ASP A 134 2.47 -21.22 7.06
C ASP A 134 2.83 -21.37 5.58
N GLY A 135 2.25 -20.51 4.71
CA GLY A 135 2.41 -20.56 3.25
C GLY A 135 1.71 -21.75 2.57
N LYS A 136 0.98 -22.58 3.32
CA LYS A 136 0.28 -23.77 2.83
C LYS A 136 -1.23 -23.62 2.88
N LYS A 137 -1.76 -23.14 4.01
CA LYS A 137 -3.18 -22.86 4.20
C LYS A 137 -3.42 -21.37 4.02
N TRP A 138 -4.26 -21.02 3.06
CA TRP A 138 -4.62 -19.64 2.73
C TRP A 138 -5.99 -19.29 3.27
N SER A 139 -6.14 -18.06 3.70
CA SER A 139 -7.43 -17.52 4.11
C SER A 139 -8.38 -17.44 2.90
N LYS A 140 -9.68 -17.25 3.16
CA LYS A 140 -10.53 -16.60 2.16
C LYS A 140 -9.96 -15.20 1.89
N PRO A 141 -10.25 -14.56 0.74
CA PRO A 141 -9.78 -13.20 0.48
C PRO A 141 -10.11 -12.25 1.64
N VAL A 142 -9.08 -11.65 2.24
CA VAL A 142 -9.23 -10.62 3.28
C VAL A 142 -9.61 -9.27 2.68
N ALA A 143 -9.34 -9.09 1.39
CA ALA A 143 -9.81 -7.98 0.57
C ALA A 143 -9.96 -8.40 -0.88
N GLN A 144 -10.93 -7.80 -1.57
CA GLN A 144 -11.13 -7.92 -3.01
C GLN A 144 -11.71 -6.62 -3.56
N GLY A 145 -11.44 -6.33 -4.82
CA GLY A 145 -11.94 -5.09 -5.42
C GLY A 145 -11.39 -4.81 -6.81
N LYS A 146 -11.62 -3.58 -7.26
CA LYS A 146 -11.05 -3.02 -8.49
C LYS A 146 -9.79 -2.24 -8.17
N GLY A 147 -8.75 -2.40 -8.96
CA GLY A 147 -7.58 -1.56 -8.90
C GLY A 147 -7.90 -0.12 -9.32
N LYS A 148 -7.00 0.78 -9.00
CA LYS A 148 -7.13 2.21 -9.30
C LYS A 148 -5.79 2.76 -9.79
N ASP A 149 -5.86 3.45 -10.93
CA ASP A 149 -4.71 4.15 -11.50
C ASP A 149 -4.37 5.42 -10.70
N PRO A 150 -3.10 5.73 -10.51
CA PRO A 150 -1.94 4.85 -10.59
C PRO A 150 -1.65 4.11 -9.27
N LEU A 151 -2.45 4.38 -8.24
CA LEU A 151 -2.28 3.84 -6.89
C LEU A 151 -3.49 2.99 -6.47
N THR A 152 -3.26 1.69 -6.36
CA THR A 152 -4.23 0.76 -5.77
C THR A 152 -3.93 0.61 -4.28
N LYS A 153 -4.74 1.28 -3.43
CA LYS A 153 -4.66 1.21 -1.97
C LYS A 153 -5.72 0.26 -1.44
N ILE A 154 -5.30 -0.81 -0.83
CA ILE A 154 -6.14 -1.89 -0.30
C ILE A 154 -6.08 -1.84 1.22
N LYS A 155 -7.25 -1.81 1.88
CA LYS A 155 -7.36 -1.85 3.34
C LYS A 155 -8.21 -3.04 3.76
N PHE A 156 -7.84 -3.68 4.87
CA PHE A 156 -8.60 -4.78 5.49
C PHE A 156 -8.38 -4.78 7.01
N LYS A 157 -9.15 -5.60 7.71
CA LYS A 157 -8.99 -5.74 9.16
C LYS A 157 -7.59 -6.28 9.50
N PRO A 158 -6.93 -5.77 10.55
CA PRO A 158 -5.64 -6.29 10.99
C PRO A 158 -5.68 -7.82 11.14
N THR A 159 -4.82 -8.51 10.43
CA THR A 159 -4.78 -9.97 10.35
C THR A 159 -3.33 -10.45 10.49
N GLU A 160 -3.11 -11.47 11.31
CA GLU A 160 -1.79 -12.10 11.43
C GLU A 160 -1.43 -12.85 10.16
N ALA A 161 -0.22 -12.64 9.67
CA ALA A 161 0.30 -13.28 8.47
C ALA A 161 1.82 -13.35 8.46
N LYS A 162 2.35 -14.40 7.88
CA LYS A 162 3.74 -14.48 7.40
C LYS A 162 3.81 -14.37 5.88
N PHE A 163 2.69 -14.66 5.20
CA PHE A 163 2.59 -14.62 3.74
C PHE A 163 1.39 -13.79 3.33
N VAL A 164 1.57 -12.98 2.30
CA VAL A 164 0.51 -12.23 1.61
C VAL A 164 0.60 -12.55 0.14
N ARG A 165 -0.53 -12.90 -0.47
CA ARG A 165 -0.65 -13.06 -1.92
C ARG A 165 -1.65 -12.06 -2.46
N ILE A 166 -1.25 -11.34 -3.48
CA ILE A 166 -2.10 -10.44 -4.25
C ILE A 166 -2.30 -11.09 -5.61
N THR A 167 -3.54 -11.44 -5.93
CA THR A 167 -3.91 -12.05 -7.20
C THR A 167 -4.67 -11.04 -8.05
N GLN A 168 -4.19 -10.78 -9.25
CA GLN A 168 -4.88 -10.02 -10.28
C GLN A 168 -5.97 -10.91 -10.89
N THR A 169 -7.25 -10.52 -10.79
CA THR A 169 -8.39 -11.37 -11.21
C THR A 169 -9.13 -10.84 -12.45
N GLY A 170 -8.72 -9.69 -12.98
CA GLY A 170 -9.28 -9.14 -14.21
C GLY A 170 -8.53 -9.55 -15.48
N LYS A 171 -8.90 -8.94 -16.61
CA LYS A 171 -8.22 -9.10 -17.91
C LYS A 171 -8.01 -7.74 -18.55
N HIS A 172 -6.87 -7.53 -19.17
CA HIS A 172 -6.57 -6.32 -19.96
C HIS A 172 -5.43 -6.58 -20.93
N SER A 173 -5.33 -5.77 -22.01
CA SER A 173 -4.24 -5.86 -22.98
C SER A 173 -2.90 -5.32 -22.45
N LEU A 174 -2.93 -4.40 -21.47
CA LEU A 174 -1.74 -3.89 -20.81
C LEU A 174 -1.17 -4.92 -19.82
N PHE A 175 0.06 -4.69 -19.36
CA PHE A 175 0.73 -5.49 -18.35
C PHE A 175 0.20 -5.14 -16.96
N TRP A 176 0.53 -5.95 -15.96
CA TRP A 176 0.45 -5.57 -14.57
C TRP A 176 1.85 -5.22 -14.09
N SER A 177 2.05 -3.96 -13.73
CA SER A 177 3.33 -3.48 -13.22
C SER A 177 3.20 -2.93 -11.80
N ILE A 178 4.25 -3.08 -11.01
CA ILE A 178 4.36 -2.56 -9.65
C ILE A 178 5.73 -1.90 -9.53
N HIS A 179 5.76 -0.57 -9.42
CA HIS A 179 6.99 0.19 -9.17
C HIS A 179 7.36 0.12 -7.69
N GLU A 180 6.35 0.22 -6.81
CA GLU A 180 6.55 0.10 -5.38
C GLU A 180 5.42 -0.70 -4.73
N LEU A 181 5.79 -1.72 -3.98
CA LEU A 181 4.91 -2.52 -3.13
C LEU A 181 5.13 -2.13 -1.68
N SER A 182 4.07 -1.66 -1.01
CA SER A 182 4.10 -1.37 0.41
C SER A 182 3.01 -2.15 1.15
N ILE A 183 3.32 -2.61 2.34
CA ILE A 183 2.38 -3.34 3.19
C ILE A 183 2.30 -2.63 4.54
N ASN A 184 1.09 -2.30 4.97
CA ASN A 184 0.83 -1.65 6.24
C ASN A 184 0.65 -2.70 7.34
N GLY A 185 1.31 -2.48 8.47
CA GLY A 185 1.24 -3.39 9.60
C GLY A 185 2.36 -3.18 10.60
N LYS A 186 2.51 -4.13 11.52
CA LYS A 186 3.60 -4.20 12.50
C LYS A 186 4.10 -5.63 12.63
N GLU A 187 5.39 -5.80 12.87
CA GLU A 187 5.98 -7.09 13.24
C GLU A 187 5.45 -7.55 14.61
N LEU A 188 5.26 -8.86 14.77
CA LEU A 188 4.85 -9.51 16.03
C LEU A 188 6.06 -10.10 16.77
#